data_847b08da1e3b7d98089223565be50d74
#
_entry.id   847b08da1e3b7d98089223565be50d74
#
_cell.length_a   1.000
_cell.length_b   1.000
_cell.length_c   1.000
_cell.angle_alpha   90.00
_cell.angle_beta   90.00
_cell.angle_gamma   90.00
#
_symmetry.space_group_name_H-M   'P 1'
#
loop_
_entity.id
_entity.type
_entity.pdbx_description
1 polymer ?
#
loop_
_entity_poly.entity_id
_entity_poly.type
_entity_poly.pdbx_seq_one_letter_code
_entity_poly.pdbx_strand_id
1 'polypeptide(L)'
;MSRIKAKDTKPEMLVRSFLHRNGFRYSLHNKTLPGKPDIVLKKYKTVIFVHGCFWHGHKNCKYFVVPKTRTKWWTNKINRNKANDEKAVKALRKDGWKVITVWECKLKPGKAEQTMVSIVKRI
;
A
#
# COMPACT_ATOMS: atom_id res chain seq x y z
N MET A 1 9.07 16.81 15.66
CA MET A 1 8.13 15.69 15.77
C MET A 1 7.77 15.19 14.39
N SER A 2 8.00 13.93 14.13
CA SER A 2 7.63 13.38 12.83
C SER A 2 6.14 13.11 12.80
N ARG A 3 5.49 13.58 11.76
CA ARG A 3 4.08 13.30 11.54
C ARG A 3 3.96 12.11 10.59
N ILE A 4 3.11 11.19 10.94
CA ILE A 4 2.82 10.06 10.07
C ILE A 4 1.78 10.53 9.06
N LYS A 5 2.17 10.57 7.79
CA LYS A 5 1.27 10.98 6.73
C LYS A 5 0.39 9.82 6.29
N ALA A 6 -0.91 10.07 6.15
CA ALA A 6 -1.84 9.09 5.62
C ALA A 6 -1.79 9.02 4.10
N LYS A 7 -1.28 10.07 3.45
CA LYS A 7 -1.18 10.16 2.00
C LYS A 7 0.08 10.91 1.60
N ASP A 8 0.46 10.81 0.33
CA ASP A 8 1.66 11.47 -0.22
C ASP A 8 2.93 11.06 0.53
N THR A 9 2.99 9.82 1.00
CA THR A 9 4.18 9.30 1.66
C THR A 9 5.28 9.09 0.64
N LYS A 10 6.54 9.03 1.10
CA LYS A 10 7.69 8.81 0.22
C LYS A 10 7.56 7.54 -0.62
N PRO A 11 7.19 6.37 -0.05
CA PRO A 11 6.95 5.17 -0.85
C PRO A 11 5.88 5.35 -1.91
N GLU A 12 4.78 6.01 -1.56
CA GLU A 12 3.70 6.26 -2.51
C GLU A 12 4.19 7.15 -3.66
N MET A 13 4.96 8.20 -3.35
CA MET A 13 5.49 9.11 -4.36
C MET A 13 6.41 8.40 -5.34
N LEU A 14 7.20 7.43 -4.86
CA LEU A 14 8.06 6.64 -5.73
C LEU A 14 7.26 5.83 -6.75
N VAL A 15 6.19 5.18 -6.29
CA VAL A 15 5.31 4.39 -7.16
C VAL A 15 4.64 5.30 -8.18
N ARG A 16 4.13 6.44 -7.73
CA ARG A 16 3.45 7.42 -8.61
C ARG A 16 4.37 7.92 -9.71
N SER A 17 5.60 8.31 -9.34
CA SER A 17 6.58 8.82 -10.31
C SER A 17 6.92 7.78 -11.36
N PHE A 18 7.11 6.54 -10.93
CA PHE A 18 7.45 5.46 -11.85
C PHE A 18 6.31 5.20 -12.85
N LEU A 19 5.09 5.13 -12.37
CA LEU A 19 3.92 4.93 -13.23
C LEU A 19 3.77 6.07 -14.23
N HIS A 20 3.92 7.29 -13.78
CA HIS A 20 3.81 8.47 -14.64
C HIS A 20 4.86 8.45 -15.75
N ARG A 21 6.11 8.10 -15.42
CA ARG A 21 7.20 8.01 -16.41
C ARG A 21 6.96 6.92 -17.44
N ASN A 22 6.20 5.90 -17.09
CA ASN A 22 5.86 4.80 -17.99
C ASN A 22 4.54 5.01 -18.73
N GLY A 23 4.00 6.21 -18.66
CA GLY A 23 2.79 6.56 -19.41
C GLY A 23 1.47 6.12 -18.81
N PHE A 24 1.47 5.65 -17.58
CA PHE A 24 0.22 5.24 -16.92
C PHE A 24 -0.51 6.45 -16.38
N ARG A 25 -1.82 6.48 -16.61
CA ARG A 25 -2.68 7.51 -16.03
C ARG A 25 -3.41 6.92 -14.84
N TYR A 26 -3.46 7.68 -13.74
CA TYR A 26 -4.04 7.20 -12.50
C TYR A 26 -4.77 8.31 -11.75
N SER A 27 -5.69 7.88 -10.86
CA SER A 27 -6.33 8.75 -9.88
C SER A 27 -5.73 8.43 -8.52
N LEU A 28 -5.73 9.42 -7.63
CA LEU A 28 -5.14 9.28 -6.29
C LEU A 28 -6.21 9.30 -5.21
N HIS A 29 -5.96 8.53 -4.16
CA HIS A 29 -6.75 8.58 -2.91
C HIS A 29 -8.26 8.54 -3.13
N ASN A 30 -8.71 7.58 -3.93
CA ASN A 30 -10.13 7.41 -4.22
C ASN A 30 -10.87 6.97 -2.95
N LYS A 31 -11.77 7.82 -2.47
CA LYS A 31 -12.53 7.58 -1.23
C LYS A 31 -13.79 6.77 -1.45
N THR A 32 -14.18 6.53 -2.69
CA THR A 32 -15.41 5.79 -3.00
C THR A 32 -15.21 4.29 -3.07
N LEU A 33 -13.96 3.84 -3.26
CA LEU A 33 -13.66 2.42 -3.32
C LEU A 33 -13.32 1.84 -1.94
N PRO A 34 -13.61 0.56 -1.69
CA PRO A 34 -13.26 -0.09 -0.43
C PRO A 34 -11.77 0.06 -0.11
N GLY A 35 -11.46 0.38 1.15
CA GLY A 35 -10.08 0.54 1.60
C GLY A 35 -9.38 1.79 1.12
N LYS A 36 -10.02 2.62 0.34
CA LYS A 36 -9.46 3.88 -0.17
C LYS A 36 -8.09 3.68 -0.80
N PRO A 37 -8.01 2.98 -1.95
CA PRO A 37 -6.73 2.72 -2.62
C PRO A 37 -5.93 3.99 -2.85
N ASP A 38 -4.61 3.88 -2.71
CA ASP A 38 -3.73 5.03 -2.92
C ASP A 38 -3.68 5.44 -4.39
N ILE A 39 -3.67 4.46 -5.30
CA ILE A 39 -3.58 4.70 -6.73
C ILE A 39 -4.63 3.85 -7.44
N VAL A 40 -5.38 4.47 -8.36
CA VAL A 40 -6.40 3.78 -9.15
C VAL A 40 -6.11 3.92 -10.63
N LEU A 41 -5.96 2.80 -11.33
CA LEU A 41 -5.73 2.73 -12.76
C LEU A 41 -7.03 2.26 -13.43
N LYS A 42 -7.92 3.19 -13.70
CA LYS A 42 -9.27 2.87 -14.21
C LYS A 42 -9.24 2.11 -15.53
N LYS A 43 -8.34 2.50 -16.43
CA LYS A 43 -8.21 1.86 -17.74
C LYS A 43 -7.92 0.36 -17.63
N TYR A 44 -7.18 -0.03 -16.61
CA TYR A 44 -6.77 -1.41 -16.39
C TYR A 44 -7.60 -2.11 -15.31
N LYS A 45 -8.54 -1.38 -14.72
CA LYS A 45 -9.34 -1.82 -13.57
C LYS A 45 -8.46 -2.41 -12.48
N THR A 46 -7.40 -1.65 -12.15
CA THR A 46 -6.39 -2.05 -11.17
C THR A 46 -6.27 -0.98 -10.10
N VAL A 47 -6.12 -1.42 -8.86
CA VAL A 47 -5.86 -0.52 -7.73
C VAL A 47 -4.55 -0.93 -7.06
N ILE A 48 -3.82 0.05 -6.53
CA ILE A 48 -2.55 -0.18 -5.85
C ILE A 48 -2.62 0.40 -4.45
N PHE A 49 -2.33 -0.44 -3.46
CA PHE A 49 -2.16 -0.02 -2.07
C PHE A 49 -0.68 0.04 -1.76
N VAL A 50 -0.22 1.17 -1.20
CA VAL A 50 1.16 1.31 -0.75
C VAL A 50 1.13 1.28 0.78
N HIS A 51 1.51 0.15 1.35
CA HIS A 51 1.39 -0.10 2.78
C HIS A 51 2.69 0.14 3.54
N GLY A 52 2.62 0.91 4.64
CA GLY A 52 3.71 1.01 5.59
C GLY A 52 3.81 -0.29 6.38
N CYS A 53 5.01 -0.84 6.49
CA CYS A 53 5.19 -2.16 7.10
C CYS A 53 4.73 -2.23 8.55
N PHE A 54 4.98 -1.20 9.33
CA PHE A 54 4.57 -1.15 10.72
C PHE A 54 3.05 -1.12 10.88
N TRP A 55 2.38 -0.17 10.20
CA TRP A 55 0.95 0.08 10.39
C TRP A 55 0.07 -1.07 9.89
N HIS A 56 0.53 -1.80 8.90
CA HIS A 56 -0.22 -2.91 8.33
C HIS A 56 0.31 -4.28 8.77
N GLY A 57 1.24 -4.31 9.74
CA GLY A 57 1.74 -5.54 10.32
C GLY A 57 2.37 -6.48 9.31
N HIS A 58 3.29 -5.96 8.49
CA HIS A 58 3.93 -6.75 7.44
C HIS A 58 4.64 -7.98 8.03
N LYS A 59 4.19 -9.15 7.66
CA LYS A 59 4.66 -10.42 8.21
C LYS A 59 6.12 -10.68 7.85
N ASN A 60 6.91 -11.12 8.84
CA ASN A 60 8.33 -11.45 8.67
C ASN A 60 9.18 -10.27 8.17
N CYS A 61 8.77 -9.05 8.49
CA CYS A 61 9.46 -7.85 8.07
C CYS A 61 10.19 -7.20 9.24
N LYS A 62 11.48 -6.86 9.06
CA LYS A 62 12.27 -6.24 10.12
C LYS A 62 11.77 -4.86 10.54
N TYR A 63 10.99 -4.21 9.68
CA TYR A 63 10.42 -2.90 9.98
C TYR A 63 9.14 -2.98 10.81
N PHE A 64 8.63 -4.20 11.01
CA PHE A 64 7.47 -4.41 11.85
C PHE A 64 7.92 -4.88 13.23
N VAL A 65 8.08 -3.93 14.14
CA VAL A 65 8.46 -4.20 15.52
C VAL A 65 7.44 -3.51 16.42
N VAL A 66 6.74 -4.31 17.23
CA VAL A 66 5.74 -3.75 18.16
C VAL A 66 6.46 -3.07 19.32
N PRO A 67 6.14 -1.80 19.62
CA PRO A 67 6.76 -1.09 20.75
C PRO A 67 6.54 -1.84 22.07
N LYS A 68 7.55 -1.81 22.93
CA LYS A 68 7.47 -2.46 24.25
C LYS A 68 6.47 -1.76 25.17
N THR A 69 6.29 -0.45 25.00
CA THR A 69 5.33 0.33 25.76
C THR A 69 3.96 0.25 25.08
N ARG A 70 2.91 -0.01 25.86
CA ARG A 70 1.54 -0.12 25.34
C ARG A 70 1.41 -1.19 24.24
N THR A 71 2.11 -2.28 24.39
CA THR A 71 2.15 -3.38 23.42
C THR A 71 0.77 -3.87 23.02
N LYS A 72 -0.12 -4.06 23.99
CA LYS A 72 -1.48 -4.54 23.74
C LYS A 72 -2.27 -3.57 22.86
N TRP A 73 -2.14 -2.28 23.11
CA TRP A 73 -2.82 -1.25 22.33
C TRP A 73 -2.35 -1.28 20.87
N TRP A 74 -1.02 -1.32 20.67
CA TRP A 74 -0.44 -1.38 19.33
C TRP A 74 -0.86 -2.65 18.59
N THR A 75 -0.82 -3.79 19.27
CA THR A 75 -1.19 -5.08 18.67
C THR A 75 -2.65 -5.06 18.21
N ASN A 76 -3.54 -4.54 19.04
CA ASN A 76 -4.96 -4.43 18.69
C ASN A 76 -5.19 -3.51 17.50
N LYS A 77 -4.49 -2.37 17.46
CA LYS A 77 -4.60 -1.41 16.37
C LYS A 77 -4.14 -2.01 15.04
N ILE A 78 -2.98 -2.68 15.07
CA ILE A 78 -2.41 -3.30 13.87
C ILE A 78 -3.30 -4.45 13.37
N ASN A 79 -3.81 -5.27 14.28
CA ASN A 79 -4.72 -6.36 13.89
C ASN A 79 -5.99 -5.83 13.25
N ARG A 80 -6.53 -4.72 13.75
CA ARG A 80 -7.69 -4.08 13.15
C ARG A 80 -7.39 -3.58 11.74
N ASN A 81 -6.21 -2.98 11.55
CA ASN A 81 -5.79 -2.52 10.23
C ASN A 81 -5.68 -3.69 9.25
N LYS A 82 -5.09 -4.82 9.68
CA LYS A 82 -4.98 -6.03 8.85
C LYS A 82 -6.36 -6.56 8.44
N ALA A 83 -7.29 -6.63 9.39
CA ALA A 83 -8.64 -7.11 9.11
C ALA A 83 -9.34 -6.19 8.11
N ASN A 84 -9.20 -4.89 8.26
CA ASN A 84 -9.80 -3.92 7.34
C ASN A 84 -9.18 -4.04 5.95
N ASP A 85 -7.86 -4.25 5.87
CA ASP A 85 -7.17 -4.43 4.59
C ASP A 85 -7.68 -5.67 3.85
N GLU A 86 -7.81 -6.79 4.55
CA GLU A 86 -8.32 -8.03 3.96
C GLU A 86 -9.74 -7.87 3.44
N LYS A 87 -10.59 -7.20 4.22
CA LYS A 87 -11.98 -6.95 3.87
C LYS A 87 -12.06 -6.09 2.61
N ALA A 88 -11.23 -5.04 2.53
CA ALA A 88 -11.19 -4.16 1.37
C ALA A 88 -10.73 -4.90 0.12
N VAL A 89 -9.69 -5.72 0.22
CA VAL A 89 -9.18 -6.50 -0.91
C VAL A 89 -10.25 -7.45 -1.44
N LYS A 90 -10.94 -8.15 -0.55
CA LYS A 90 -12.00 -9.07 -0.95
C LYS A 90 -13.13 -8.34 -1.68
N ALA A 91 -13.55 -7.19 -1.15
CA ALA A 91 -14.61 -6.39 -1.76
C ALA A 91 -14.21 -5.89 -3.15
N LEU A 92 -12.97 -5.42 -3.31
CA LEU A 92 -12.46 -4.94 -4.59
C LEU A 92 -12.39 -6.06 -5.62
N ARG A 93 -11.87 -7.22 -5.23
CA ARG A 93 -11.77 -8.37 -6.13
C ARG A 93 -13.15 -8.87 -6.57
N LYS A 94 -14.10 -8.86 -5.67
CA LYS A 94 -15.48 -9.23 -5.99
C LYS A 94 -16.07 -8.29 -7.03
N ASP A 95 -15.67 -7.02 -7.01
CA ASP A 95 -16.11 -6.00 -7.94
C ASP A 95 -15.33 -6.03 -9.26
N GLY A 96 -14.42 -6.97 -9.42
CA GLY A 96 -13.65 -7.14 -10.65
C GLY A 96 -12.34 -6.35 -10.71
N TRP A 97 -11.95 -5.74 -9.61
CA TRP A 97 -10.68 -5.00 -9.57
C TRP A 97 -9.50 -5.93 -9.34
N LYS A 98 -8.41 -5.65 -10.04
CA LYS A 98 -7.12 -6.27 -9.75
C LYS A 98 -6.48 -5.47 -8.62
N VAL A 99 -6.04 -6.14 -7.57
CA VAL A 99 -5.46 -5.49 -6.39
C VAL A 99 -3.97 -5.80 -6.30
N ILE A 100 -3.16 -4.75 -6.24
CA ILE A 100 -1.71 -4.87 -6.08
C ILE A 100 -1.36 -4.19 -4.75
N THR A 101 -0.69 -4.91 -3.87
CA THR A 101 -0.21 -4.35 -2.60
C THR A 101 1.30 -4.21 -2.67
N VAL A 102 1.81 -3.01 -2.40
CA VAL A 102 3.23 -2.72 -2.38
C VAL A 102 3.63 -2.36 -0.96
N TRP A 103 4.65 -3.05 -0.43
CA TRP A 103 5.11 -2.81 0.93
C TRP A 103 6.30 -1.86 0.93
N GLU A 104 6.34 -0.98 1.91
CA GLU A 104 7.39 0.03 2.06
C GLU A 104 8.80 -0.56 1.99
N CYS A 105 9.01 -1.71 2.63
CA CYS A 105 10.33 -2.35 2.65
C CYS A 105 10.81 -2.78 1.25
N LYS A 106 9.89 -2.97 0.32
CA LYS A 106 10.23 -3.32 -1.06
C LYS A 106 10.59 -2.11 -1.91
N LEU A 107 10.41 -0.91 -1.36
CA LEU A 107 10.71 0.35 -2.05
C LEU A 107 11.96 1.02 -1.51
N LYS A 108 12.73 0.32 -0.68
CA LYS A 108 14.01 0.82 -0.17
C LYS A 108 15.07 0.81 -1.27
N PRO A 109 16.12 1.64 -1.15
CA PRO A 109 17.20 1.65 -2.13
C PRO A 109 17.74 0.26 -2.41
N GLY A 110 17.97 -0.04 -3.68
CA GLY A 110 18.43 -1.36 -4.11
C GLY A 110 17.32 -2.36 -4.40
N LYS A 111 16.10 -2.09 -3.97
CA LYS A 111 14.95 -2.97 -4.21
C LYS A 111 13.84 -2.30 -5.00
N ALA A 112 13.79 -0.98 -4.96
CA ALA A 112 12.68 -0.21 -5.53
C ALA A 112 12.48 -0.49 -7.02
N GLU A 113 13.55 -0.53 -7.80
CA GLU A 113 13.47 -0.72 -9.24
C GLU A 113 12.83 -2.07 -9.60
N GLN A 114 13.30 -3.15 -8.98
CA GLN A 114 12.73 -4.48 -9.22
C GLN A 114 11.25 -4.53 -8.85
N THR A 115 10.89 -3.89 -7.75
CA THR A 115 9.52 -3.83 -7.28
C THR A 115 8.64 -3.08 -8.30
N MET A 116 9.12 -1.97 -8.83
CA MET A 116 8.39 -1.18 -9.82
C MET A 116 8.18 -1.95 -11.11
N VAL A 117 9.21 -2.63 -11.59
CA VAL A 117 9.11 -3.47 -12.79
C VAL A 117 8.06 -4.56 -12.59
N SER A 118 8.08 -5.19 -11.43
CA SER A 118 7.09 -6.22 -11.07
C SER A 118 5.66 -5.67 -11.09
N ILE A 119 5.47 -4.47 -10.55
CA ILE A 119 4.15 -3.81 -10.54
C ILE A 119 3.64 -3.61 -11.97
N VAL A 120 4.48 -3.06 -12.84
CA VAL A 120 4.09 -2.79 -14.24
C VAL A 120 3.71 -4.09 -14.96
N LYS A 121 4.45 -5.17 -14.72
CA LYS A 121 4.11 -6.47 -15.31
C LYS A 121 2.79 -7.04 -14.83
N ARG A 122 2.35 -6.66 -13.64
CA ARG A 122 1.11 -7.15 -13.05
C ARG A 122 -0.12 -6.33 -13.44
N ILE A 123 0.09 -5.15 -14.01
CA ILE A 123 -1.01 -4.28 -14.46
C ILE A 123 -1.68 -4.82 -15.78
#